data_fa7342672e09851a79a3f39783cfca73
#
_entry.id   fa7342672e09851a79a3f39783cfca73
#
_cell.length_a   1.000
_cell.length_b   1.000
_cell.length_c   1.000
_cell.angle_alpha   90.00
_cell.angle_beta   90.00
_cell.angle_gamma   90.00
#
_symmetry.space_group_name_H-M   'P 1'
#
loop_
_entity.id
_entity.type
_entity.pdbx_description
1 polymer ?
#
loop_
_entity_poly.entity_id
_entity_poly.type
_entity_poly.pdbx_seq_one_letter_code
_entity_poly.pdbx_strand_id
1 'polypeptide(L)'
;GEILQNNHQGNLALGQAEYFKMLWMKTGELFALACELGGSLAGGDPRETRALREYGMALGTAYQVYDDCLDLFGSEAKAGKSLGTDIASGKSTLPVILLCEQAGPEIAAQLGRMIQQWDTGQLNILRGWLSEFNTLEQSQARLESCLADARDALGSVRDSNRRDALEELTRFLSQQSAGLGVA
;
A
#
# COMPACT_ATOMS: atom_id res chain seq x y z
N GLY A 1 -1.46 -12.92 6.75
CA GLY A 1 -0.71 -11.87 6.05
C GLY A 1 0.72 -11.81 6.53
N GLU A 2 0.95 -11.51 7.80
CA GLU A 2 2.30 -11.30 8.36
C GLU A 2 3.23 -12.53 8.20
N ILE A 3 2.75 -13.73 8.52
CA ILE A 3 3.52 -14.97 8.33
C ILE A 3 3.90 -15.16 6.85
N LEU A 4 2.96 -14.86 5.95
CA LEU A 4 3.22 -14.96 4.51
C LEU A 4 4.27 -13.94 4.07
N GLN A 5 4.22 -12.71 4.56
CA GLN A 5 5.22 -11.68 4.30
C GLN A 5 6.62 -12.11 4.79
N ASN A 6 6.71 -12.66 6.01
CA ASN A 6 7.97 -13.14 6.56
C ASN A 6 8.57 -14.30 5.74
N ASN A 7 7.73 -15.19 5.19
CA ASN A 7 8.19 -16.27 4.31
C ASN A 7 8.76 -15.77 2.98
N HIS A 8 8.40 -14.57 2.56
CA HIS A 8 8.91 -13.91 1.35
C HIS A 8 10.03 -12.90 1.61
N GLN A 9 10.53 -12.81 2.83
CA GLN A 9 11.63 -11.90 3.17
C GLN A 9 12.88 -12.18 2.33
N GLY A 10 13.42 -11.16 1.67
CA GLY A 10 14.56 -11.27 0.76
C GLY A 10 14.21 -11.82 -0.63
N ASN A 11 12.95 -12.13 -0.91
CA ASN A 11 12.51 -12.61 -2.22
C ASN A 11 12.23 -11.46 -3.18
N LEU A 12 13.20 -11.11 -4.01
CA LEU A 12 13.06 -10.09 -5.05
C LEU A 12 12.31 -10.57 -6.31
N ALA A 13 11.95 -11.86 -6.38
CA ALA A 13 11.12 -12.42 -7.45
C ALA A 13 9.62 -12.44 -7.07
N LEU A 14 9.23 -11.78 -5.97
CA LEU A 14 7.84 -11.65 -5.58
C LEU A 14 7.07 -10.84 -6.63
N GLY A 15 5.97 -11.41 -7.14
CA GLY A 15 5.10 -10.72 -8.09
C GLY A 15 3.99 -9.92 -7.42
N GLN A 16 3.40 -8.95 -8.15
CA GLN A 16 2.35 -8.08 -7.66
C GLN A 16 1.13 -8.85 -7.10
N ALA A 17 0.71 -9.95 -7.75
CA ALA A 17 -0.45 -10.71 -7.30
C ALA A 17 -0.29 -11.27 -5.88
N GLU A 18 0.88 -11.82 -5.56
CA GLU A 18 1.17 -12.35 -4.22
C GLU A 18 1.37 -11.22 -3.20
N TYR A 19 1.97 -10.10 -3.62
CA TYR A 19 2.04 -8.89 -2.80
C TYR A 19 0.65 -8.40 -2.38
N PHE A 20 -0.29 -8.19 -3.31
CA PHE A 20 -1.65 -7.75 -2.97
C PHE A 20 -2.39 -8.77 -2.09
N LYS A 21 -2.21 -10.06 -2.33
CA LYS A 21 -2.76 -11.10 -1.44
C LYS A 21 -2.24 -10.97 0.00
N MET A 22 -0.95 -10.68 0.19
CA MET A 22 -0.40 -10.42 1.52
C MET A 22 -1.04 -9.19 2.17
N LEU A 23 -1.21 -8.09 1.42
CA LEU A 23 -1.85 -6.88 1.93
C LEU A 23 -3.30 -7.12 2.35
N TRP A 24 -4.07 -7.84 1.55
CA TRP A 24 -5.44 -8.20 1.91
C TRP A 24 -5.50 -8.95 3.22
N MET A 25 -4.64 -9.96 3.40
CA MET A 25 -4.62 -10.80 4.60
C MET A 25 -4.00 -10.10 5.82
N LYS A 26 -3.10 -9.14 5.63
CA LYS A 26 -2.39 -8.45 6.73
C LYS A 26 -3.16 -7.25 7.25
N THR A 27 -3.65 -6.41 6.35
CA THR A 27 -4.24 -5.11 6.66
C THR A 27 -5.69 -5.01 6.18
N GLY A 28 -5.97 -5.41 4.95
CA GLY A 28 -7.30 -5.29 4.32
C GLY A 28 -8.40 -5.97 5.12
N GLU A 29 -8.18 -7.21 5.61
CA GLU A 29 -9.17 -7.95 6.39
C GLU A 29 -9.55 -7.27 7.71
N LEU A 30 -8.63 -6.58 8.38
CA LEU A 30 -8.94 -5.87 9.62
C LEU A 30 -9.83 -4.63 9.33
N PHE A 31 -9.53 -3.88 8.28
CA PHE A 31 -10.35 -2.77 7.82
C PHE A 31 -11.73 -3.25 7.35
N ALA A 32 -11.76 -4.34 6.58
CA ALA A 32 -13.00 -4.96 6.11
C ALA A 32 -13.90 -5.37 7.27
N LEU A 33 -13.34 -6.08 8.26
CA LEU A 33 -14.08 -6.52 9.44
C LEU A 33 -14.59 -5.33 10.28
N ALA A 34 -13.77 -4.29 10.46
CA ALA A 34 -14.18 -3.11 11.22
C ALA A 34 -15.36 -2.39 10.55
N CYS A 35 -15.33 -2.22 9.23
CA CYS A 35 -16.42 -1.59 8.47
C CYS A 35 -17.68 -2.48 8.46
N GLU A 36 -17.54 -3.79 8.28
CA GLU A 36 -18.65 -4.75 8.32
C GLU A 36 -19.35 -4.73 9.67
N LEU A 37 -18.60 -4.83 10.76
CA LEU A 37 -19.14 -4.81 12.12
C LEU A 37 -19.80 -3.47 12.43
N GLY A 38 -19.17 -2.35 12.06
CA GLY A 38 -19.73 -1.02 12.23
C GLY A 38 -21.08 -0.86 11.52
N GLY A 39 -21.18 -1.33 10.29
CA GLY A 39 -22.43 -1.34 9.52
C GLY A 39 -23.50 -2.23 10.14
N SER A 40 -23.15 -3.43 10.54
CA SER A 40 -24.05 -4.39 11.18
C SER A 40 -24.59 -3.86 12.51
N LEU A 41 -23.73 -3.33 13.38
CA LEU A 41 -24.11 -2.78 14.68
C LEU A 41 -24.95 -1.51 14.56
N ALA A 42 -24.78 -0.77 13.46
CA ALA A 42 -25.61 0.42 13.15
C ALA A 42 -26.98 0.06 12.54
N GLY A 43 -27.31 -1.23 12.38
CA GLY A 43 -28.57 -1.69 11.80
C GLY A 43 -28.62 -1.60 10.29
N GLY A 44 -27.46 -1.64 9.61
CA GLY A 44 -27.37 -1.76 8.15
C GLY A 44 -27.95 -3.09 7.66
N ASP A 45 -28.55 -3.06 6.50
CA ASP A 45 -29.01 -4.30 5.87
C ASP A 45 -27.84 -5.15 5.34
N PRO A 46 -28.05 -6.42 4.93
CA PRO A 46 -26.96 -7.30 4.47
C PRO A 46 -26.23 -6.78 3.24
N ARG A 47 -26.88 -5.97 2.38
CA ARG A 47 -26.26 -5.37 1.19
C ARG A 47 -25.31 -4.24 1.60
N GLU A 48 -25.78 -3.33 2.46
CA GLU A 48 -24.96 -2.25 2.99
C GLU A 48 -23.78 -2.76 3.79
N THR A 49 -23.99 -3.76 4.63
CA THR A 49 -22.94 -4.37 5.45
C THR A 49 -21.85 -5.01 4.58
N ARG A 50 -22.24 -5.70 3.50
CA ARG A 50 -21.29 -6.25 2.52
C ARG A 50 -20.52 -5.15 1.79
N ALA A 51 -21.20 -4.10 1.35
CA ALA A 51 -20.58 -2.96 0.67
C ALA A 51 -19.54 -2.26 1.59
N LEU A 52 -19.85 -2.12 2.87
CA LEU A 52 -18.92 -1.58 3.86
C LEU A 52 -17.70 -2.51 4.06
N ARG A 53 -17.87 -3.83 4.03
CA ARG A 53 -16.76 -4.77 4.04
C ARG A 53 -15.85 -4.58 2.83
N GLU A 54 -16.43 -4.49 1.63
CA GLU A 54 -15.71 -4.28 0.36
C GLU A 54 -14.97 -2.93 0.39
N TYR A 55 -15.62 -1.86 0.86
CA TYR A 55 -14.99 -0.57 1.11
C TYR A 55 -13.78 -0.69 2.02
N GLY A 56 -13.95 -1.33 3.19
CA GLY A 56 -12.88 -1.50 4.16
C GLY A 56 -11.69 -2.27 3.59
N MET A 57 -11.95 -3.37 2.84
CA MET A 57 -10.90 -4.14 2.18
C MET A 57 -10.08 -3.27 1.22
N ALA A 58 -10.75 -2.53 0.36
CA ALA A 58 -10.12 -1.70 -0.66
C ALA A 58 -9.35 -0.52 -0.02
N LEU A 59 -9.95 0.17 0.97
CA LEU A 59 -9.29 1.26 1.69
C LEU A 59 -8.05 0.77 2.47
N GLY A 60 -8.16 -0.36 3.19
CA GLY A 60 -7.05 -0.93 3.95
C GLY A 60 -5.90 -1.38 3.04
N THR A 61 -6.21 -1.89 1.86
CA THR A 61 -5.21 -2.23 0.84
C THR A 61 -4.50 -0.98 0.32
N ALA A 62 -5.26 0.07 -0.05
CA ALA A 62 -4.70 1.35 -0.48
C ALA A 62 -3.83 1.99 0.61
N TYR A 63 -4.27 1.93 1.87
CA TYR A 63 -3.50 2.44 3.00
C TYR A 63 -2.14 1.75 3.15
N GLN A 64 -2.09 0.42 2.98
CA GLN A 64 -0.82 -0.30 3.06
C GLN A 64 0.10 0.03 1.88
N VAL A 65 -0.43 0.16 0.65
CA VAL A 65 0.37 0.64 -0.49
C VAL A 65 0.94 2.04 -0.22
N TYR A 66 0.14 2.92 0.39
CA TYR A 66 0.61 4.25 0.80
C TYR A 66 1.74 4.16 1.83
N ASP A 67 1.60 3.34 2.89
CA ASP A 67 2.64 3.18 3.93
C ASP A 67 3.95 2.63 3.34
N ASP A 68 3.87 1.67 2.45
CA ASP A 68 5.00 1.10 1.72
C ASP A 68 5.71 2.15 0.83
N CYS A 69 4.94 3.03 0.16
CA CYS A 69 5.50 4.14 -0.60
C CYS A 69 6.09 5.23 0.31
N LEU A 70 5.45 5.52 1.44
CA LEU A 70 5.93 6.50 2.41
C LEU A 70 7.31 6.11 2.97
N ASP A 71 7.56 4.82 3.21
CA ASP A 71 8.85 4.32 3.70
C ASP A 71 10.00 4.58 2.72
N LEU A 72 9.73 4.62 1.42
CA LEU A 72 10.74 4.85 0.39
C LEU A 72 10.82 6.31 -0.08
N PHE A 73 9.69 6.98 -0.23
CA PHE A 73 9.59 8.31 -0.87
C PHE A 73 9.19 9.44 0.07
N GLY A 74 8.88 9.13 1.32
CA GLY A 74 8.52 10.12 2.33
C GLY A 74 9.72 10.94 2.83
N SER A 75 9.44 11.80 3.80
CA SER A 75 10.45 12.46 4.63
C SER A 75 10.29 12.03 6.08
N GLU A 76 11.38 11.85 6.81
CA GLU A 76 11.34 11.44 8.23
C GLU A 76 10.54 12.42 9.09
N ALA A 77 10.59 13.72 8.76
CA ALA A 77 9.80 14.74 9.45
C ALA A 77 8.29 14.53 9.32
N LYS A 78 7.80 14.06 8.15
CA LYS A 78 6.38 13.75 7.91
C LYS A 78 6.00 12.36 8.41
N ALA A 79 6.89 11.38 8.21
CA ALA A 79 6.63 9.98 8.60
C ALA A 79 6.70 9.76 10.12
N GLY A 80 7.45 10.59 10.86
CA GLY A 80 7.69 10.39 12.29
C GLY A 80 8.50 9.13 12.62
N LYS A 81 9.09 8.49 11.63
CA LYS A 81 9.90 7.25 11.73
C LYS A 81 11.07 7.31 10.75
N SER A 82 12.10 6.51 10.98
CA SER A 82 13.16 6.30 9.99
C SER A 82 12.61 5.66 8.72
N LEU A 83 13.16 6.03 7.57
CA LEU A 83 12.76 5.55 6.25
C LEU A 83 13.65 4.40 5.77
N GLY A 84 13.18 3.63 4.78
CA GLY A 84 13.88 2.48 4.23
C GLY A 84 13.90 1.28 5.17
N THR A 85 13.03 1.25 6.17
CA THR A 85 12.97 0.18 7.18
C THR A 85 12.43 -1.13 6.61
N ASP A 86 11.53 -1.06 5.65
CA ASP A 86 10.97 -2.23 4.99
C ASP A 86 12.01 -2.93 4.13
N ILE A 87 12.75 -2.19 3.32
CA ILE A 87 13.83 -2.75 2.50
C ILE A 87 14.99 -3.26 3.37
N ALA A 88 15.33 -2.55 4.44
CA ALA A 88 16.34 -2.97 5.42
C ALA A 88 15.98 -4.32 6.07
N SER A 89 14.69 -4.59 6.27
CA SER A 89 14.18 -5.88 6.76
C SER A 89 13.97 -6.92 5.67
N GLY A 90 14.35 -6.64 4.42
CA GLY A 90 14.21 -7.55 3.28
C GLY A 90 12.78 -7.68 2.75
N LYS A 91 11.87 -6.75 3.06
CA LYS A 91 10.51 -6.76 2.51
C LYS A 91 10.52 -6.18 1.09
N SER A 92 9.91 -6.92 0.16
CA SER A 92 9.66 -6.45 -1.22
C SER A 92 8.32 -5.72 -1.25
N THR A 93 8.36 -4.39 -1.20
CA THR A 93 7.18 -3.51 -1.33
C THR A 93 6.86 -3.25 -2.80
N LEU A 94 5.68 -2.70 -3.10
CA LEU A 94 5.23 -2.51 -4.49
C LEU A 94 6.24 -1.75 -5.37
N PRO A 95 6.83 -0.62 -4.93
CA PRO A 95 7.84 0.06 -5.75
C PRO A 95 9.06 -0.80 -6.07
N VAL A 96 9.50 -1.63 -5.13
CA VAL A 96 10.63 -2.55 -5.31
C VAL A 96 10.28 -3.69 -6.27
N ILE A 97 9.08 -4.23 -6.17
CA ILE A 97 8.56 -5.26 -7.09
C ILE A 97 8.54 -4.72 -8.52
N LEU A 98 7.97 -3.52 -8.71
CA LEU A 98 7.90 -2.85 -10.02
C LEU A 98 9.30 -2.59 -10.59
N LEU A 99 10.25 -2.18 -9.76
CA LEU A 99 11.64 -2.02 -10.16
C LEU A 99 12.21 -3.35 -10.67
N CYS A 100 12.08 -4.43 -9.90
CA CYS A 100 12.62 -5.74 -10.29
C CYS A 100 11.98 -6.30 -11.56
N GLU A 101 10.68 -6.07 -11.76
CA GLU A 101 9.97 -6.51 -12.98
C GLU A 101 10.44 -5.77 -14.23
N GLN A 102 10.87 -4.51 -14.13
CA GLN A 102 11.19 -3.65 -15.27
C GLN A 102 12.69 -3.52 -15.54
N ALA A 103 13.51 -3.46 -14.48
CA ALA A 103 14.95 -3.16 -14.60
C ALA A 103 15.81 -4.36 -14.99
N GLY A 104 15.25 -5.55 -14.98
CA GLY A 104 15.95 -6.77 -15.39
C GLY A 104 16.88 -7.35 -14.31
N PRO A 105 17.56 -8.47 -14.63
CA PRO A 105 18.26 -9.28 -13.64
C PRO A 105 19.50 -8.60 -13.03
N GLU A 106 20.12 -7.67 -13.75
CA GLU A 106 21.32 -7.00 -13.29
C GLU A 106 21.04 -6.07 -12.09
N ILE A 107 20.03 -5.22 -12.20
CA ILE A 107 19.59 -4.34 -11.10
C ILE A 107 19.02 -5.16 -9.95
N ALA A 108 18.27 -6.23 -10.22
CA ALA A 108 17.77 -7.12 -9.18
C ALA A 108 18.93 -7.77 -8.40
N ALA A 109 20.01 -8.19 -9.05
CA ALA A 109 21.19 -8.72 -8.40
C ALA A 109 21.95 -7.66 -7.58
N GLN A 110 22.02 -6.42 -8.07
CA GLN A 110 22.62 -5.31 -7.32
C GLN A 110 21.79 -4.98 -6.07
N LEU A 111 20.47 -4.91 -6.21
CA LEU A 111 19.56 -4.70 -5.10
C LEU A 111 19.66 -5.81 -4.03
N GLY A 112 19.78 -7.08 -4.48
CA GLY A 112 19.99 -8.21 -3.56
C GLY A 112 21.26 -8.06 -2.72
N ARG A 113 22.36 -7.62 -3.32
CA ARG A 113 23.60 -7.33 -2.57
C ARG A 113 23.44 -6.14 -1.63
N MET A 114 22.75 -5.09 -2.07
CA MET A 114 22.46 -3.91 -1.27
C MET A 114 21.66 -4.26 0.00
N ILE A 115 20.63 -5.09 -0.12
CA ILE A 115 19.79 -5.51 1.02
C ILE A 115 20.62 -6.32 2.04
N GLN A 116 21.52 -7.19 1.58
CA GLN A 116 22.36 -8.00 2.47
C GLN A 116 23.33 -7.16 3.33
N GLN A 117 23.68 -5.98 2.88
CA GLN A 117 24.62 -5.05 3.53
C GLN A 117 23.98 -3.67 3.64
N TRP A 118 22.70 -3.62 4.03
CA TRP A 118 21.93 -2.38 4.04
C TRP A 118 22.56 -1.30 4.91
N ASP A 119 22.74 -0.14 4.30
CA ASP A 119 23.13 1.11 4.93
C ASP A 119 22.14 2.21 4.50
N THR A 120 21.81 3.12 5.40
CA THR A 120 20.85 4.21 5.14
C THR A 120 21.29 5.13 4.00
N GLY A 121 22.60 5.28 3.75
CA GLY A 121 23.14 6.00 2.59
C GLY A 121 22.73 5.39 1.25
N GLN A 122 22.40 4.11 1.21
CA GLN A 122 21.96 3.40 0.01
C GLN A 122 20.51 3.76 -0.40
N LEU A 123 19.71 4.32 0.51
CA LEU A 123 18.35 4.73 0.20
C LEU A 123 18.29 5.73 -0.97
N ASN A 124 19.25 6.65 -1.05
CA ASN A 124 19.30 7.62 -2.15
C ASN A 124 19.64 6.96 -3.50
N ILE A 125 20.50 5.94 -3.50
CA ILE A 125 20.81 5.15 -4.70
C ILE A 125 19.55 4.40 -5.16
N LEU A 126 18.87 3.73 -4.23
CA LEU A 126 17.63 3.03 -4.51
C LEU A 126 16.56 3.98 -5.05
N ARG A 127 16.37 5.15 -4.43
CA ARG A 127 15.44 6.20 -4.92
C ARG A 127 15.76 6.64 -6.34
N GLY A 128 17.04 6.73 -6.72
CA GLY A 128 17.45 7.01 -8.08
C GLY A 128 16.92 5.97 -9.07
N TRP A 129 17.10 4.68 -8.78
CA TRP A 129 16.56 3.60 -9.62
C TRP A 129 15.03 3.62 -9.65
N LEU A 130 14.37 3.76 -8.49
CA LEU A 130 12.91 3.81 -8.40
C LEU A 130 12.32 4.98 -9.23
N SER A 131 13.01 6.12 -9.26
CA SER A 131 12.63 7.29 -10.07
C SER A 131 12.83 7.04 -11.56
N GLU A 132 13.96 6.43 -11.96
CA GLU A 132 14.24 6.11 -13.37
C GLU A 132 13.16 5.22 -14.01
N PHE A 133 12.60 4.29 -13.23
CA PHE A 133 11.54 3.40 -13.67
C PHE A 133 10.11 3.89 -13.30
N ASN A 134 9.94 5.11 -12.82
CA ASN A 134 8.66 5.72 -12.45
C ASN A 134 7.81 4.82 -11.53
N THR A 135 8.45 4.14 -10.57
CA THR A 135 7.77 3.15 -9.72
C THR A 135 6.83 3.80 -8.71
N LEU A 136 7.07 5.06 -8.31
CA LEU A 136 6.17 5.81 -7.44
C LEU A 136 4.84 6.06 -8.14
N GLU A 137 4.87 6.63 -9.34
CA GLU A 137 3.67 6.94 -10.13
C GLU A 137 2.85 5.68 -10.43
N GLN A 138 3.53 4.56 -10.73
CA GLN A 138 2.87 3.29 -10.95
C GLN A 138 2.23 2.74 -9.66
N SER A 139 2.90 2.89 -8.53
CA SER A 139 2.37 2.49 -7.22
C SER A 139 1.18 3.35 -6.83
N GLN A 140 1.25 4.67 -7.07
CA GLN A 140 0.14 5.60 -6.86
C GLN A 140 -1.06 5.25 -7.75
N ALA A 141 -0.85 4.85 -9.00
CA ALA A 141 -1.93 4.40 -9.89
C ALA A 141 -2.64 3.15 -9.35
N ARG A 142 -1.89 2.20 -8.74
CA ARG A 142 -2.48 1.02 -8.08
C ARG A 142 -3.27 1.40 -6.83
N LEU A 143 -2.73 2.32 -6.03
CA LEU A 143 -3.40 2.87 -4.86
C LEU A 143 -4.73 3.55 -5.26
N GLU A 144 -4.72 4.41 -6.27
CA GLU A 144 -5.92 5.08 -6.77
C GLU A 144 -6.96 4.09 -7.31
N SER A 145 -6.54 2.99 -7.94
CA SER A 145 -7.46 1.92 -8.33
C SER A 145 -8.16 1.32 -7.10
N CYS A 146 -7.44 1.03 -6.03
CA CYS A 146 -8.05 0.53 -4.79
C CYS A 146 -9.00 1.58 -4.17
N LEU A 147 -8.65 2.86 -4.20
CA LEU A 147 -9.54 3.93 -3.71
C LEU A 147 -10.78 4.11 -4.58
N ALA A 148 -10.68 3.87 -5.89
CA ALA A 148 -11.85 3.85 -6.78
C ALA A 148 -12.78 2.70 -6.40
N ASP A 149 -12.26 1.48 -6.22
CA ASP A 149 -13.04 0.31 -5.77
C ASP A 149 -13.74 0.59 -4.43
N ALA A 150 -13.04 1.27 -3.49
CA ALA A 150 -13.62 1.67 -2.22
C ALA A 150 -14.80 2.66 -2.41
N ARG A 151 -14.65 3.68 -3.25
CA ARG A 151 -15.73 4.64 -3.55
C ARG A 151 -16.92 3.97 -4.24
N ASP A 152 -16.65 3.06 -5.17
CA ASP A 152 -17.70 2.32 -5.89
C ASP A 152 -18.51 1.44 -4.91
N ALA A 153 -17.86 0.79 -3.95
CA ALA A 153 -18.55 0.03 -2.91
C ALA A 153 -19.52 0.90 -2.10
N LEU A 154 -19.16 2.15 -1.78
CA LEU A 154 -20.04 3.09 -1.06
C LEU A 154 -21.31 3.43 -1.84
N GLY A 155 -21.33 3.24 -3.15
CA GLY A 155 -22.55 3.42 -3.98
C GLY A 155 -23.73 2.52 -3.57
N SER A 156 -23.48 1.45 -2.83
CA SER A 156 -24.51 0.56 -2.28
C SER A 156 -24.90 0.89 -0.83
N VAL A 157 -24.28 1.90 -0.23
CA VAL A 157 -24.59 2.39 1.12
C VAL A 157 -25.52 3.60 1.01
N ARG A 158 -26.55 3.67 1.85
CA ARG A 158 -27.51 4.80 1.85
C ARG A 158 -26.81 6.13 2.09
N ASP A 159 -27.33 7.18 1.45
CA ASP A 159 -26.81 8.54 1.62
C ASP A 159 -26.90 9.01 3.08
N SER A 160 -25.79 9.50 3.59
CA SER A 160 -25.69 10.04 4.94
C SER A 160 -24.35 10.76 5.14
N ASN A 161 -24.30 11.69 6.08
CA ASN A 161 -23.04 12.35 6.47
C ASN A 161 -21.95 11.35 6.89
N ARG A 162 -22.32 10.13 7.30
CA ARG A 162 -21.37 9.07 7.66
C ARG A 162 -20.74 8.43 6.42
N ARG A 163 -21.54 8.19 5.37
CA ARG A 163 -21.03 7.75 4.07
C ARG A 163 -20.10 8.81 3.48
N ASP A 164 -20.48 10.10 3.55
CA ASP A 164 -19.65 11.19 3.07
C ASP A 164 -18.30 11.25 3.79
N ALA A 165 -18.29 11.01 5.12
CA ALA A 165 -17.05 10.91 5.87
C ALA A 165 -16.15 9.74 5.44
N LEU A 166 -16.74 8.59 5.08
CA LEU A 166 -15.98 7.46 4.53
C LEU A 166 -15.39 7.79 3.15
N GLU A 167 -16.15 8.48 2.31
CA GLU A 167 -15.64 8.94 1.02
C GLU A 167 -14.51 9.96 1.18
N GLU A 168 -14.61 10.87 2.17
CA GLU A 168 -13.56 11.85 2.47
C GLU A 168 -12.25 11.19 2.92
N LEU A 169 -12.29 10.05 3.62
CA LEU A 169 -11.10 9.27 3.93
C LEU A 169 -10.37 8.80 2.67
N THR A 170 -11.09 8.42 1.62
CA THR A 170 -10.46 8.03 0.34
C THR A 170 -9.79 9.22 -0.32
N ARG A 171 -10.41 10.41 -0.29
CA ARG A 171 -9.84 11.65 -0.84
C ARG A 171 -8.61 12.08 -0.06
N PHE A 172 -8.67 11.98 1.27
CA PHE A 172 -7.53 12.29 2.14
C PHE A 172 -6.33 11.40 1.81
N LEU A 173 -6.52 10.09 1.69
CA LEU A 173 -5.43 9.17 1.38
C LEU A 173 -4.85 9.41 -0.02
N SER A 174 -5.69 9.72 -1.02
CA SER A 174 -5.28 10.15 -2.35
C SER A 174 -4.37 11.39 -2.30
N GLN A 175 -4.77 12.42 -1.55
CA GLN A 175 -3.98 13.64 -1.36
C GLN A 175 -2.65 13.37 -0.65
N GLN A 176 -2.64 12.53 0.38
CA GLN A 176 -1.40 12.13 1.06
C GLN A 176 -0.44 11.41 0.10
N SER A 177 -0.97 10.51 -0.72
CA SER A 177 -0.19 9.79 -1.74
C SER A 177 0.39 10.73 -2.79
N ALA A 178 -0.40 11.67 -3.31
CA ALA A 178 0.05 12.67 -4.27
C ALA A 178 1.17 13.59 -3.74
N GLY A 179 1.27 13.73 -2.42
CA GLY A 179 2.33 14.50 -1.74
C GLY A 179 3.65 13.75 -1.53
N LEU A 180 3.74 12.48 -1.93
CA LEU A 180 4.99 11.71 -1.85
C LEU A 180 5.94 12.08 -2.98
N GLY A 181 7.26 12.02 -2.71
CA GLY A 181 8.30 12.32 -3.71
C GLY A 181 8.48 13.79 -4.04
N VAL A 182 7.64 14.68 -3.50
CA VAL A 182 7.81 16.14 -3.63
C VAL A 182 8.71 16.60 -2.49
N ALA A 183 9.99 16.85 -2.83
CA ALA A 183 10.99 17.38 -1.91
C ALA A 183 10.80 18.89 -1.72
#